data_340ddfb9a814225b5d8941ff6ae9ec6e
#
_entry.id   340ddfb9a814225b5d8941ff6ae9ec6e
#
_cell.length_a   1.000
_cell.length_b   1.000
_cell.length_c   1.000
_cell.angle_alpha   90.00
_cell.angle_beta   90.00
_cell.angle_gamma   90.00
#
_symmetry.space_group_name_H-M   'P 1'
#
loop_
_entity.id
_entity.type
_entity.pdbx_description
1 polymer ?
#
loop_
_entity_poly.entity_id
_entity_poly.type
_entity_poly.pdbx_seq_one_letter_code
_entity_poly.pdbx_strand_id
1 'polypeptide(L)'
;MKMARALLKGSCYQNNKIGRGPMNIAIETPLQTPTSQLAAWVENLGERLAQRNLDGALDLFAQECHWRDLLLFSWNLVTLEGKPAIRDMLETRLDQTRPGRWKLEGEATLNNGVLEGWISLETDAARGKGYVRLKEGLCWTLLTTMRELKGFEEPRGRRRPMGANHGHAHTDKRNWLERRRDEEASLGITTQPYCLIVGGGQGGLGLAARLKRMGVPTLIVDKAERPGDQWRGRYKSLCLHDPVWYDHMPYLPFPDHWPVFTPKDQIGDWLEMYTKVMELNYWPRTECVSASFDEQSGTWKVEVQRDGERVTLQPTQLILATGMSGVPNVPSYPGAEVFNGQQHHSSRHPGGDAWSGKRAVVIGANNSAHDICADLVENGAEVTMVQRSSTHIVRSDSLMDLVFGGLYSEDALETGLTTDKADMLFASIPYKVMPSFHQPIFDAIKERDKDFYERLAKAGFMLDFGDDESGLFMKYVRRGSGYYIDVGASELIANGTIKLKSAPGLGVERIETDAVILNDGSRLPADLIVYATGYGSMNGWAAKLISQEVADKVGRCWGLGSGTTNDPGPYEGELRNMWKPTQQENLWFHGGNLHQSRHYSLYLALQLKARFEGIETSVYGLAECHHTG
;
A
#
# COMPACT_ATOMS: atom_id res chain seq x y z
N MET A 1 10.23 -26.00 -1.55
CA MET A 1 9.64 -27.16 -0.87
C MET A 1 10.52 -27.86 0.17
N LYS A 2 11.84 -27.76 0.17
CA LYS A 2 12.68 -28.45 1.20
C LYS A 2 12.95 -27.61 2.45
N MET A 3 12.87 -26.31 2.43
CA MET A 3 13.07 -25.45 3.61
C MET A 3 11.81 -25.24 4.47
N ALA A 4 10.61 -25.26 3.89
CA ALA A 4 9.35 -25.15 4.63
C ALA A 4 8.94 -26.46 5.36
N ARG A 5 9.51 -27.63 5.02
CA ARG A 5 9.21 -28.91 5.67
C ARG A 5 10.08 -29.26 6.88
N ALA A 6 11.07 -28.45 7.20
CA ALA A 6 11.94 -28.69 8.37
C ALA A 6 11.31 -28.30 9.72
N LEU A 7 10.15 -27.69 9.74
CA LEU A 7 9.52 -27.13 10.94
C LEU A 7 8.40 -28.00 11.56
N LEU A 8 8.10 -29.18 11.03
CA LEU A 8 6.99 -30.03 11.53
C LEU A 8 7.29 -31.49 11.78
N LYS A 9 8.51 -31.87 12.16
CA LYS A 9 8.76 -33.27 12.64
C LYS A 9 9.74 -33.30 13.81
N GLY A 10 9.22 -33.53 14.99
CA GLY A 10 9.98 -33.87 16.16
C GLY A 10 9.15 -34.17 17.38
N SER A 11 8.59 -35.35 17.51
CA SER A 11 8.52 -36.06 18.79
C SER A 11 7.92 -37.44 18.58
N CYS A 12 8.76 -38.47 18.60
CA CYS A 12 8.36 -39.83 18.91
C CYS A 12 8.91 -40.18 20.28
N TYR A 13 8.02 -40.55 21.19
CA TYR A 13 8.33 -41.12 22.50
C TYR A 13 8.94 -42.50 22.35
N GLN A 14 10.06 -42.75 23.05
CA GLN A 14 10.48 -44.09 23.46
C GLN A 14 10.53 -44.17 24.98
N ASN A 15 9.68 -45.03 25.51
CA ASN A 15 9.71 -45.48 26.91
C ASN A 15 10.90 -46.37 27.17
N ASN A 16 11.74 -46.06 28.16
CA ASN A 16 12.58 -47.04 28.83
C ASN A 16 12.47 -46.87 30.36
N LYS A 17 11.99 -47.95 31.02
CA LYS A 17 12.00 -48.10 32.46
C LYS A 17 13.39 -48.54 32.91
N ILE A 18 14.01 -47.90 33.90
CA ILE A 18 14.98 -48.50 34.83
C ILE A 18 15.09 -47.63 36.13
N GLY A 19 14.96 -48.28 37.28
CA GLY A 19 15.73 -48.13 38.51
C GLY A 19 15.49 -46.93 39.42
N ARG A 20 14.88 -47.18 40.59
CA ARG A 20 14.80 -46.26 41.73
C ARG A 20 16.15 -46.17 42.48
N GLY A 21 16.72 -44.94 42.54
CA GLY A 21 17.72 -44.52 43.51
C GLY A 21 17.23 -43.25 44.22
N PRO A 22 17.72 -42.84 45.42
CA PRO A 22 17.16 -41.73 46.19
C PRO A 22 17.36 -40.40 45.46
N MET A 23 16.23 -39.69 45.30
CA MET A 23 16.10 -38.46 44.57
C MET A 23 16.65 -37.28 45.39
N ASN A 24 17.81 -36.78 45.00
CA ASN A 24 18.17 -35.40 45.29
C ASN A 24 17.29 -34.52 44.40
N ILE A 25 16.28 -33.88 44.96
CA ILE A 25 15.49 -32.88 44.30
C ILE A 25 16.37 -31.62 44.14
N ALA A 26 17.18 -31.60 43.09
CA ALA A 26 17.60 -30.31 42.54
C ALA A 26 16.31 -29.64 42.03
N ILE A 27 15.95 -28.52 42.60
CA ILE A 27 14.91 -27.67 42.08
C ILE A 27 15.48 -27.14 40.73
N GLU A 28 15.24 -27.90 39.64
CA GLU A 28 15.47 -27.39 38.30
C GLU A 28 14.57 -26.18 38.15
N THR A 29 15.15 -24.99 38.03
CA THR A 29 14.45 -23.81 37.59
C THR A 29 13.76 -24.19 36.27
N PRO A 30 12.43 -24.07 36.14
CA PRO A 30 11.76 -24.47 34.90
C PRO A 30 12.41 -23.75 33.73
N LEU A 31 12.90 -24.51 32.74
CA LEU A 31 13.40 -23.93 31.50
C LEU A 31 12.34 -22.98 30.95
N GLN A 32 12.65 -21.71 30.92
CA GLN A 32 11.70 -20.69 30.40
C GLN A 32 11.41 -21.00 28.93
N THR A 33 10.13 -21.26 28.62
CA THR A 33 9.71 -21.46 27.22
C THR A 33 9.79 -20.15 26.47
N PRO A 34 9.93 -20.16 25.13
CA PRO A 34 9.84 -18.96 24.31
C PRO A 34 8.62 -18.09 24.65
N THR A 35 7.46 -18.73 24.85
CA THR A 35 6.22 -18.04 25.20
C THR A 35 6.29 -17.37 26.58
N SER A 36 6.84 -18.05 27.60
CA SER A 36 6.99 -17.45 28.94
C SER A 36 7.99 -16.29 28.97
N GLN A 37 9.07 -16.39 28.19
CA GLN A 37 10.06 -15.31 28.07
C GLN A 37 9.45 -14.06 27.43
N LEU A 38 8.73 -14.23 26.31
CA LEU A 38 8.11 -13.10 25.62
C LEU A 38 6.96 -12.49 26.43
N ALA A 39 6.16 -13.32 27.11
CA ALA A 39 5.10 -12.85 28.01
C ALA A 39 5.66 -11.97 29.14
N ALA A 40 6.75 -12.43 29.79
CA ALA A 40 7.42 -11.67 30.84
C ALA A 40 7.99 -10.34 30.32
N TRP A 41 8.55 -10.31 29.10
CA TRP A 41 9.03 -9.07 28.48
C TRP A 41 7.88 -8.09 28.24
N VAL A 42 6.74 -8.55 27.68
CA VAL A 42 5.55 -7.74 27.40
C VAL A 42 4.96 -7.15 28.67
N GLU A 43 4.83 -7.96 29.73
CA GLU A 43 4.33 -7.56 31.03
C GLU A 43 5.25 -6.51 31.69
N ASN A 44 6.57 -6.74 31.68
CA ASN A 44 7.58 -5.83 32.21
C ASN A 44 7.55 -4.46 31.49
N LEU A 45 7.45 -4.45 30.15
CA LEU A 45 7.29 -3.18 29.39
C LEU A 45 6.03 -2.45 29.87
N GLY A 46 4.90 -3.16 29.94
CA GLY A 46 3.63 -2.57 30.38
C GLY A 46 3.69 -1.99 31.79
N GLU A 47 4.31 -2.68 32.75
CA GLU A 47 4.49 -2.20 34.12
C GLU A 47 5.38 -0.95 34.20
N ARG A 48 6.51 -0.94 33.48
CA ARG A 48 7.43 0.22 33.46
C ARG A 48 6.78 1.45 32.83
N LEU A 49 6.02 1.30 31.77
CA LEU A 49 5.27 2.40 31.16
C LEU A 49 4.17 2.92 32.10
N ALA A 50 3.45 2.04 32.79
CA ALA A 50 2.44 2.42 33.78
C ALA A 50 3.04 3.16 34.97
N GLN A 51 4.25 2.80 35.39
CA GLN A 51 5.02 3.46 36.46
C GLN A 51 5.78 4.71 35.99
N ARG A 52 5.74 5.03 34.67
CA ARG A 52 6.53 6.12 34.04
C ARG A 52 8.04 5.96 34.22
N ASN A 53 8.50 4.74 34.40
CA ASN A 53 9.91 4.41 34.46
C ASN A 53 10.48 4.27 33.04
N LEU A 54 10.74 5.43 32.41
CA LEU A 54 11.20 5.45 31.00
C LEU A 54 12.59 4.83 30.86
N ASP A 55 13.51 5.08 31.78
CA ASP A 55 14.83 4.47 31.73
C ASP A 55 14.72 2.95 31.77
N GLY A 56 13.96 2.44 32.72
CA GLY A 56 13.71 1.03 32.82
C GLY A 56 12.99 0.44 31.59
N ALA A 57 12.03 1.18 30.99
CA ALA A 57 11.39 0.73 29.76
C ALA A 57 12.40 0.65 28.60
N LEU A 58 13.28 1.64 28.45
CA LEU A 58 14.31 1.67 27.41
C LEU A 58 15.42 0.64 27.60
N ASP A 59 15.64 0.15 28.82
CA ASP A 59 16.55 -0.96 29.09
C ASP A 59 16.08 -2.28 28.46
N LEU A 60 14.79 -2.40 28.16
CA LEU A 60 14.21 -3.56 27.48
C LEU A 60 14.46 -3.56 25.95
N PHE A 61 14.98 -2.47 25.40
CA PHE A 61 15.25 -2.33 23.97
C PHE A 61 16.74 -2.50 23.67
N ALA A 62 17.04 -3.08 22.51
CA ALA A 62 18.40 -3.16 21.99
C ALA A 62 18.97 -1.77 21.66
N GLN A 63 20.28 -1.65 21.46
CA GLN A 63 20.90 -0.40 21.06
C GLN A 63 20.39 0.05 19.66
N GLU A 64 20.36 -0.90 18.72
CA GLU A 64 19.69 -0.72 17.45
C GLU A 64 18.28 -1.29 17.57
N CYS A 65 17.30 -0.44 17.72
CA CYS A 65 15.91 -0.81 17.90
C CYS A 65 14.99 0.11 17.11
N HIS A 66 13.80 -0.40 16.81
CA HIS A 66 12.80 0.31 16.03
C HIS A 66 11.42 0.10 16.65
N TRP A 67 10.69 1.18 16.85
CA TRP A 67 9.27 1.13 17.23
C TRP A 67 8.45 1.78 16.13
N ARG A 68 7.74 0.98 15.36
CA ARG A 68 6.77 1.46 14.38
C ARG A 68 5.41 1.61 15.05
N ASP A 69 4.88 2.83 15.05
CA ASP A 69 3.54 3.10 15.57
C ASP A 69 2.58 3.52 14.46
N LEU A 70 1.47 2.80 14.37
CA LEU A 70 0.37 3.11 13.46
C LEU A 70 -0.81 3.61 14.29
N LEU A 71 -0.78 4.89 14.63
CA LEU A 71 -1.75 5.72 15.36
C LEU A 71 -1.81 5.57 16.89
N LEU A 72 -1.47 4.42 17.44
CA LEU A 72 -1.89 4.08 18.81
C LEU A 72 -1.33 5.03 19.88
N PHE A 73 -0.10 5.51 19.68
CA PHE A 73 0.57 6.50 20.53
C PHE A 73 0.64 7.87 19.85
N SER A 74 0.88 7.89 18.57
CA SER A 74 1.31 9.08 17.83
C SER A 74 0.19 9.84 17.13
N TRP A 75 -0.98 9.24 16.92
CA TRP A 75 -1.99 9.74 15.97
C TRP A 75 -1.40 10.01 14.57
N ASN A 76 -0.37 9.27 14.21
CA ASN A 76 0.40 9.36 12.98
C ASN A 76 0.87 7.96 12.57
N LEU A 77 1.48 7.83 11.39
CA LEU A 77 2.27 6.67 11.02
C LEU A 77 3.74 7.08 11.14
N VAL A 78 4.43 6.54 12.14
CA VAL A 78 5.83 6.89 12.43
C VAL A 78 6.64 5.65 12.75
N THR A 79 7.91 5.69 12.39
CA THR A 79 8.92 4.72 12.83
C THR A 79 9.99 5.45 13.65
N LEU A 80 10.12 5.06 14.90
CA LEU A 80 11.09 5.60 15.84
C LEU A 80 12.35 4.75 15.80
N GLU A 81 13.49 5.36 15.51
CA GLU A 81 14.78 4.67 15.35
C GLU A 81 15.69 4.96 16.55
N GLY A 82 16.02 3.90 17.30
CA GLY A 82 16.85 3.97 18.50
C GLY A 82 16.14 4.48 19.75
N LYS A 83 16.77 4.25 20.89
CA LYS A 83 16.24 4.63 22.22
C LYS A 83 15.92 6.11 22.37
N PRO A 84 16.70 7.08 21.80
CA PRO A 84 16.38 8.50 21.95
C PRO A 84 15.04 8.89 21.33
N ALA A 85 14.73 8.43 20.11
CA ALA A 85 13.45 8.72 19.45
C ALA A 85 12.27 8.06 20.19
N ILE A 86 12.46 6.82 20.69
CA ILE A 86 11.45 6.13 21.50
C ILE A 86 11.19 6.91 22.79
N ARG A 87 12.23 7.42 23.46
CA ARG A 87 12.11 8.25 24.66
C ARG A 87 11.28 9.50 24.39
N ASP A 88 11.62 10.27 23.38
CA ASP A 88 10.96 11.51 23.01
C ASP A 88 9.45 11.30 22.76
N MET A 89 9.09 10.27 22.04
CA MET A 89 7.68 9.90 21.83
C MET A 89 6.99 9.55 23.15
N LEU A 90 7.62 8.74 24.00
CA LEU A 90 7.03 8.36 25.28
C LEU A 90 6.88 9.56 26.23
N GLU A 91 7.88 10.43 26.34
CA GLU A 91 7.81 11.67 27.13
C GLU A 91 6.67 12.57 26.67
N THR A 92 6.46 12.67 25.37
CA THR A 92 5.42 13.52 24.76
C THR A 92 4.03 12.92 24.89
N ARG A 93 3.88 11.57 24.75
CA ARG A 93 2.58 10.93 24.51
C ARG A 93 2.04 10.09 25.68
N LEU A 94 2.88 9.67 26.61
CA LEU A 94 2.49 8.68 27.62
C LEU A 94 1.35 9.16 28.51
N ASP A 95 1.31 10.44 28.85
CA ASP A 95 0.28 11.04 29.69
C ASP A 95 -1.10 11.09 29.05
N GLN A 96 -1.12 11.27 27.74
CA GLN A 96 -2.35 11.36 26.96
C GLN A 96 -2.87 9.98 26.56
N THR A 97 -1.96 9.05 26.29
CA THR A 97 -2.33 7.71 25.80
C THR A 97 -2.65 6.73 26.93
N ARG A 98 -1.94 6.82 28.07
CA ARG A 98 -2.05 5.93 29.24
C ARG A 98 -2.16 4.46 28.84
N PRO A 99 -1.12 3.92 28.21
CA PRO A 99 -1.17 2.55 27.69
C PRO A 99 -1.23 1.55 28.83
N GLY A 100 -2.06 0.53 28.67
CA GLY A 100 -2.23 -0.54 29.66
C GLY A 100 -2.70 -1.84 29.03
N ARG A 101 -2.95 -2.84 29.86
CA ARG A 101 -3.42 -4.17 29.46
C ARG A 101 -2.54 -4.85 28.42
N TRP A 102 -1.25 -4.65 28.53
CA TRP A 102 -0.28 -5.33 27.67
C TRP A 102 -0.37 -6.84 27.89
N LYS A 103 -0.49 -7.59 26.79
CA LYS A 103 -0.66 -9.04 26.82
C LYS A 103 -0.08 -9.68 25.58
N LEU A 104 0.63 -10.80 25.75
CA LEU A 104 0.98 -11.70 24.67
C LEU A 104 -0.28 -12.42 24.16
N GLU A 105 -0.49 -12.47 22.85
CA GLU A 105 -1.58 -13.18 22.20
C GLU A 105 -1.08 -14.47 21.52
N GLY A 106 -1.50 -15.61 22.02
CA GLY A 106 -1.07 -16.93 21.51
C GLY A 106 0.33 -17.32 21.95
N GLU A 107 0.98 -18.17 21.18
CA GLU A 107 2.32 -18.67 21.45
C GLU A 107 3.38 -17.82 20.77
N ALA A 108 4.54 -17.67 21.41
CA ALA A 108 5.71 -17.07 20.81
C ALA A 108 6.49 -18.08 20.00
N THR A 109 7.14 -17.61 18.94
CA THR A 109 8.01 -18.43 18.10
C THR A 109 9.47 -18.00 18.23
N LEU A 110 10.39 -18.96 18.14
CA LEU A 110 11.82 -18.70 18.13
C LEU A 110 12.37 -19.13 16.76
N ASN A 111 12.73 -18.14 15.93
CA ASN A 111 13.25 -18.35 14.58
C ASN A 111 14.65 -17.74 14.45
N ASN A 112 15.66 -18.53 14.17
CA ASN A 112 17.04 -18.05 13.96
C ASN A 112 17.55 -17.11 15.06
N GLY A 113 17.24 -17.42 16.34
CA GLY A 113 17.63 -16.60 17.49
C GLY A 113 16.77 -15.36 17.73
N VAL A 114 15.73 -15.13 16.93
CA VAL A 114 14.73 -14.08 17.13
C VAL A 114 13.49 -14.68 17.79
N LEU A 115 13.16 -14.18 18.97
CA LEU A 115 11.94 -14.52 19.69
C LEU A 115 10.85 -13.51 19.30
N GLU A 116 9.72 -14.01 18.80
CA GLU A 116 8.70 -13.11 18.24
C GLU A 116 7.27 -13.56 18.57
N GLY A 117 6.34 -12.59 18.58
CA GLY A 117 4.95 -12.90 18.87
C GLY A 117 4.01 -11.69 18.80
N TRP A 118 2.72 -12.02 18.83
CA TRP A 118 1.62 -11.07 18.80
C TRP A 118 1.35 -10.49 20.17
N ILE A 119 1.02 -9.21 20.20
CA ILE A 119 0.64 -8.52 21.44
C ILE A 119 -0.68 -7.77 21.26
N SER A 120 -1.39 -7.60 22.37
CA SER A 120 -2.50 -6.66 22.50
C SER A 120 -2.26 -5.67 23.63
N LEU A 121 -2.80 -4.50 23.49
CA LEU A 121 -2.74 -3.42 24.48
C LEU A 121 -3.91 -2.47 24.28
N GLU A 122 -4.13 -1.62 25.27
CA GLU A 122 -5.14 -0.58 25.20
C GLU A 122 -4.53 0.77 25.57
N THR A 123 -5.06 1.85 25.00
CA THR A 123 -4.89 3.23 25.49
C THR A 123 -6.22 3.74 26.05
N ASP A 124 -6.26 4.96 26.58
CA ASP A 124 -7.53 5.55 27.01
C ASP A 124 -8.55 5.59 25.86
N ALA A 125 -8.13 5.97 24.66
CA ALA A 125 -9.01 6.16 23.51
C ALA A 125 -9.23 4.91 22.66
N ALA A 126 -8.32 3.90 22.69
CA ALA A 126 -8.30 2.85 21.68
C ALA A 126 -7.88 1.48 22.21
N ARG A 127 -8.20 0.44 21.41
CA ARG A 127 -7.62 -0.90 21.54
C ARG A 127 -6.66 -1.14 20.39
N GLY A 128 -5.50 -1.68 20.74
CA GLY A 128 -4.40 -1.92 19.82
C GLY A 128 -3.99 -3.37 19.75
N LYS A 129 -3.28 -3.67 18.66
CA LYS A 129 -2.51 -4.91 18.47
C LYS A 129 -1.11 -4.55 18.01
N GLY A 130 -0.20 -5.48 18.21
CA GLY A 130 1.16 -5.29 17.76
C GLY A 130 1.88 -6.60 17.52
N TYR A 131 3.13 -6.47 17.13
CA TYR A 131 4.04 -7.58 16.92
C TYR A 131 5.43 -7.19 17.43
N VAL A 132 6.06 -8.05 18.22
CA VAL A 132 7.36 -7.77 18.84
C VAL A 132 8.37 -8.82 18.45
N ARG A 133 9.62 -8.38 18.20
CA ARG A 133 10.77 -9.23 17.97
C ARG A 133 11.89 -8.90 18.94
N LEU A 134 12.36 -9.91 19.65
CA LEU A 134 13.50 -9.81 20.56
C LEU A 134 14.71 -10.54 19.98
N LYS A 135 15.87 -9.92 20.11
CA LYS A 135 17.18 -10.54 19.91
C LYS A 135 17.92 -10.53 21.25
N GLU A 136 18.45 -11.68 21.68
CA GLU A 136 19.17 -11.78 22.96
C GLU A 136 18.39 -11.21 24.17
N GLY A 137 17.06 -11.38 24.15
CA GLY A 137 16.16 -10.88 25.21
C GLY A 137 15.82 -9.40 25.15
N LEU A 138 16.37 -8.63 24.22
CA LEU A 138 16.11 -7.20 24.03
C LEU A 138 15.26 -6.95 22.77
N CYS A 139 14.36 -5.97 22.86
CA CYS A 139 13.50 -5.61 21.73
C CYS A 139 14.30 -5.00 20.58
N TRP A 140 14.25 -5.67 19.43
CA TRP A 140 14.79 -5.19 18.17
C TRP A 140 13.76 -4.42 17.37
N THR A 141 12.55 -4.99 17.19
CA THR A 141 11.45 -4.31 16.51
C THR A 141 10.15 -4.46 17.29
N LEU A 142 9.42 -3.36 17.44
CA LEU A 142 8.08 -3.32 18.00
C LEU A 142 7.15 -2.64 17.03
N LEU A 143 6.05 -3.30 16.68
CA LEU A 143 4.90 -2.69 16.01
C LEU A 143 3.79 -2.47 17.03
N THR A 144 3.20 -1.27 17.05
CA THR A 144 1.92 -0.98 17.70
C THR A 144 0.95 -0.40 16.70
N THR A 145 -0.30 -0.90 16.71
CA THR A 145 -1.33 -0.45 15.77
C THR A 145 -2.65 -0.19 16.48
N MET A 146 -3.33 0.90 16.15
CA MET A 146 -4.71 1.11 16.57
C MET A 146 -5.64 0.21 15.75
N ARG A 147 -6.56 -0.51 16.42
CA ARG A 147 -7.51 -1.41 15.76
C ARG A 147 -8.95 -0.95 15.86
N GLU A 148 -9.33 -0.32 16.96
CA GLU A 148 -10.66 0.26 17.15
C GLU A 148 -10.63 1.37 18.21
N LEU A 149 -11.51 2.36 18.04
CA LEU A 149 -11.76 3.40 19.05
C LEU A 149 -12.75 2.89 20.08
N LYS A 150 -12.46 3.09 21.36
CA LYS A 150 -13.35 2.71 22.45
C LYS A 150 -14.61 3.57 22.44
N GLY A 151 -15.76 2.91 22.49
CA GLY A 151 -17.07 3.56 22.42
C GLY A 151 -17.58 3.83 21.00
N PHE A 152 -16.70 3.67 19.99
CA PHE A 152 -17.04 3.91 18.58
C PHE A 152 -16.65 2.72 17.69
N GLU A 153 -16.73 1.52 18.25
CA GLU A 153 -16.37 0.30 17.55
C GLU A 153 -17.32 0.02 16.38
N GLU A 154 -16.78 -0.59 15.32
CA GLU A 154 -17.59 -1.02 14.19
C GLU A 154 -18.73 -1.97 14.60
N PRO A 155 -19.93 -1.85 13.99
CA PRO A 155 -21.07 -2.74 14.23
C PRO A 155 -20.83 -4.12 13.59
N ARG A 156 -20.01 -4.96 14.23
CA ARG A 156 -19.69 -6.33 13.77
C ARG A 156 -19.80 -7.36 14.89
N GLY A 157 -19.85 -8.63 14.52
CA GLY A 157 -19.94 -9.74 15.47
C GLY A 157 -21.17 -9.58 16.38
N ARG A 158 -20.96 -9.54 17.69
CA ARG A 158 -22.04 -9.37 18.67
C ARG A 158 -22.66 -7.96 18.69
N ARG A 159 -22.00 -6.98 18.08
CA ARG A 159 -22.50 -5.59 17.93
C ARG A 159 -23.23 -5.36 16.60
N ARG A 160 -23.49 -6.43 15.82
CA ARG A 160 -24.23 -6.33 14.56
C ARG A 160 -25.65 -5.83 14.81
N PRO A 161 -26.14 -4.83 14.03
CA PRO A 161 -27.52 -4.37 14.13
C PRO A 161 -28.52 -5.53 13.91
N MET A 162 -29.62 -5.49 14.62
CA MET A 162 -30.71 -6.52 14.48
C MET A 162 -31.44 -6.41 13.15
N GLY A 163 -31.29 -5.30 12.42
CA GLY A 163 -31.91 -5.06 11.12
C GLY A 163 -33.40 -4.69 11.20
N ALA A 164 -34.24 -5.61 11.60
CA ALA A 164 -35.67 -5.33 11.79
C ALA A 164 -36.01 -5.25 13.30
N ASN A 165 -36.72 -4.20 13.68
CA ASN A 165 -37.28 -4.05 15.01
C ASN A 165 -38.74 -3.62 14.87
N HIS A 166 -39.68 -4.58 15.00
CA HIS A 166 -41.09 -4.31 14.94
C HIS A 166 -41.57 -3.67 16.25
N GLY A 167 -42.53 -2.76 16.16
CA GLY A 167 -43.08 -2.05 17.32
C GLY A 167 -42.78 -0.54 17.34
N HIS A 168 -41.93 -0.05 16.44
CA HIS A 168 -41.64 1.39 16.27
C HIS A 168 -42.56 2.07 15.22
N ALA A 169 -43.80 1.56 15.05
CA ALA A 169 -44.76 2.03 14.04
C ALA A 169 -45.10 3.52 14.12
N HIS A 170 -44.75 4.19 15.21
CA HIS A 170 -45.03 5.60 15.43
C HIS A 170 -43.80 6.54 15.26
N THR A 171 -42.60 5.99 15.10
CA THR A 171 -41.36 6.80 15.04
C THR A 171 -40.73 6.84 13.66
N ASP A 172 -40.51 5.70 13.02
CA ASP A 172 -39.97 5.64 11.65
C ASP A 172 -40.49 4.37 10.94
N LYS A 173 -41.33 4.56 9.91
CA LYS A 173 -41.89 3.47 9.10
C LYS A 173 -41.07 3.12 7.88
N ARG A 174 -39.99 3.88 7.60
CA ARG A 174 -39.18 3.67 6.41
C ARG A 174 -38.45 2.32 6.48
N ASN A 175 -38.53 1.57 5.40
CA ASN A 175 -37.74 0.36 5.23
C ASN A 175 -36.27 0.72 4.91
N TRP A 176 -35.40 -0.31 4.79
CA TRP A 176 -33.96 -0.09 4.49
C TRP A 176 -33.76 0.66 3.16
N LEU A 177 -34.50 0.31 2.10
CA LEU A 177 -34.35 0.94 0.79
C LEU A 177 -34.76 2.40 0.80
N GLU A 178 -35.84 2.75 1.51
CA GLU A 178 -36.30 4.12 1.65
C GLU A 178 -35.25 4.98 2.39
N ARG A 179 -34.73 4.50 3.51
CA ARG A 179 -33.65 5.19 4.22
C ARG A 179 -32.40 5.37 3.37
N ARG A 180 -32.03 4.36 2.58
CA ARG A 180 -30.89 4.41 1.66
C ARG A 180 -31.08 5.47 0.57
N ARG A 181 -32.27 5.54 -0.03
CA ARG A 181 -32.62 6.53 -1.03
C ARG A 181 -32.64 7.95 -0.46
N ASP A 182 -33.16 8.13 0.76
CA ASP A 182 -33.15 9.42 1.44
C ASP A 182 -31.71 9.91 1.71
N GLU A 183 -30.83 9.01 2.15
CA GLU A 183 -29.42 9.31 2.33
C GLU A 183 -28.76 9.72 1.00
N GLU A 184 -28.97 8.96 -0.07
CA GLU A 184 -28.45 9.26 -1.41
C GLU A 184 -28.99 10.57 -1.98
N ALA A 185 -30.25 10.91 -1.69
CA ALA A 185 -30.87 12.14 -2.15
C ALA A 185 -30.44 13.37 -1.33
N SER A 186 -30.04 13.19 -0.08
CA SER A 186 -29.70 14.30 0.82
C SER A 186 -28.20 14.61 0.85
N LEU A 187 -27.34 13.59 0.84
CA LEU A 187 -25.90 13.78 1.05
C LEU A 187 -25.25 14.47 -0.15
N GLY A 188 -24.59 15.59 0.11
CA GLY A 188 -24.00 16.48 -0.89
C GLY A 188 -24.99 17.50 -1.48
N ILE A 189 -26.27 17.39 -1.17
CA ILE A 189 -27.34 18.31 -1.65
C ILE A 189 -27.87 19.16 -0.49
N THR A 190 -28.60 18.54 0.45
CA THR A 190 -29.16 19.22 1.63
C THR A 190 -28.33 19.01 2.89
N THR A 191 -27.51 17.96 2.93
CA THR A 191 -26.60 17.63 4.02
C THR A 191 -25.18 17.53 3.47
N GLN A 192 -24.22 18.27 4.03
CA GLN A 192 -22.84 18.21 3.57
C GLN A 192 -22.13 16.96 4.09
N PRO A 193 -21.27 16.31 3.29
CA PRO A 193 -20.46 15.20 3.78
C PRO A 193 -19.40 15.71 4.75
N TYR A 194 -19.10 14.94 5.80
CA TYR A 194 -17.94 15.21 6.63
C TYR A 194 -16.63 14.91 5.87
N CYS A 195 -16.59 13.79 5.15
CA CYS A 195 -15.47 13.40 4.30
C CYS A 195 -15.89 13.45 2.82
N LEU A 196 -15.12 14.14 2.01
CA LEU A 196 -15.19 14.08 0.55
C LEU A 196 -13.97 13.36 0.01
N ILE A 197 -14.20 12.27 -0.72
CA ILE A 197 -13.15 11.48 -1.37
C ILE A 197 -13.17 11.79 -2.86
N VAL A 198 -12.09 12.34 -3.39
CA VAL A 198 -11.88 12.56 -4.81
C VAL A 198 -11.15 11.38 -5.41
N GLY A 199 -11.86 10.59 -6.21
CA GLY A 199 -11.37 9.37 -6.84
C GLY A 199 -12.01 8.09 -6.26
N GLY A 200 -12.73 7.38 -7.12
CA GLY A 200 -13.50 6.16 -6.83
C GLY A 200 -12.78 4.87 -7.24
N GLY A 201 -11.45 4.84 -7.19
CA GLY A 201 -10.65 3.63 -7.34
C GLY A 201 -10.67 2.75 -6.10
N GLN A 202 -9.87 1.67 -6.10
CA GLN A 202 -9.76 0.74 -4.97
C GLN A 202 -9.46 1.44 -3.63
N GLY A 203 -8.62 2.48 -3.66
CA GLY A 203 -8.30 3.27 -2.47
C GLY A 203 -9.54 4.00 -1.94
N GLY A 204 -10.18 4.84 -2.77
CA GLY A 204 -11.35 5.61 -2.37
C GLY A 204 -12.51 4.73 -1.89
N LEU A 205 -12.80 3.64 -2.61
CA LEU A 205 -13.85 2.70 -2.24
C LEU A 205 -13.53 1.95 -0.93
N GLY A 206 -12.28 1.51 -0.75
CA GLY A 206 -11.85 0.82 0.48
C GLY A 206 -11.93 1.71 1.71
N LEU A 207 -11.51 2.97 1.59
CA LEU A 207 -11.63 3.96 2.67
C LEU A 207 -13.10 4.29 2.97
N ALA A 208 -13.90 4.55 1.94
CA ALA A 208 -15.32 4.86 2.12
C ALA A 208 -16.09 3.73 2.81
N ALA A 209 -15.76 2.46 2.50
CA ALA A 209 -16.37 1.31 3.14
C ALA A 209 -16.07 1.28 4.65
N ARG A 210 -14.84 1.61 5.05
CA ARG A 210 -14.50 1.72 6.48
C ARG A 210 -15.24 2.88 7.15
N LEU A 211 -15.24 4.06 6.54
CA LEU A 211 -15.93 5.25 7.06
C LEU A 211 -17.45 5.01 7.16
N LYS A 212 -18.06 4.38 6.16
CA LYS A 212 -19.47 4.00 6.18
C LYS A 212 -19.80 3.10 7.37
N ARG A 213 -18.97 2.08 7.63
CA ARG A 213 -19.15 1.17 8.76
C ARG A 213 -18.91 1.84 10.12
N MET A 214 -18.10 2.89 10.15
CA MET A 214 -17.89 3.72 11.34
C MET A 214 -18.92 4.85 11.49
N GLY A 215 -19.91 4.94 10.57
CA GLY A 215 -20.96 5.96 10.64
C GLY A 215 -20.49 7.38 10.32
N VAL A 216 -19.41 7.54 9.56
CA VAL A 216 -18.92 8.86 9.13
C VAL A 216 -19.58 9.24 7.81
N PRO A 217 -20.30 10.38 7.73
CA PRO A 217 -20.91 10.86 6.48
C PRO A 217 -19.85 11.09 5.40
N THR A 218 -19.83 10.25 4.38
CA THR A 218 -18.78 10.23 3.37
C THR A 218 -19.38 10.19 1.96
N LEU A 219 -18.88 11.03 1.08
CA LEU A 219 -19.23 11.07 -0.34
C LEU A 219 -17.97 10.83 -1.19
N ILE A 220 -18.10 9.97 -2.20
CA ILE A 220 -17.09 9.76 -3.24
C ILE A 220 -17.53 10.48 -4.51
N VAL A 221 -16.62 11.22 -5.14
CA VAL A 221 -16.81 11.79 -6.47
C VAL A 221 -15.79 11.21 -7.44
N ASP A 222 -16.26 10.78 -8.61
CA ASP A 222 -15.38 10.27 -9.67
C ASP A 222 -15.91 10.68 -11.05
N LYS A 223 -14.98 11.03 -11.95
CA LYS A 223 -15.29 11.43 -13.33
C LYS A 223 -15.73 10.27 -14.23
N ALA A 224 -15.44 9.02 -13.83
CA ALA A 224 -15.84 7.82 -14.55
C ALA A 224 -17.36 7.63 -14.55
N GLU A 225 -17.89 6.92 -15.52
CA GLU A 225 -19.33 6.63 -15.64
C GLU A 225 -19.83 5.72 -14.53
N ARG A 226 -18.97 4.80 -14.06
CA ARG A 226 -19.29 3.83 -13.01
C ARG A 226 -18.04 3.40 -12.22
N PRO A 227 -18.22 2.89 -10.99
CA PRO A 227 -17.11 2.34 -10.23
C PRO A 227 -16.39 1.22 -11.01
N GLY A 228 -15.06 1.19 -10.94
CA GLY A 228 -14.24 0.19 -11.63
C GLY A 228 -13.79 0.57 -13.06
N ASP A 229 -14.33 1.64 -13.65
CA ASP A 229 -13.96 2.02 -15.03
C ASP A 229 -12.50 2.48 -15.15
N GLN A 230 -11.86 2.92 -14.09
CA GLN A 230 -10.42 3.17 -14.07
C GLN A 230 -9.58 1.91 -14.34
N TRP A 231 -10.11 0.70 -14.07
CA TRP A 231 -9.51 -0.58 -14.44
C TRP A 231 -9.94 -1.01 -15.85
N ARG A 232 -11.25 -0.96 -16.15
CA ARG A 232 -11.78 -1.34 -17.46
C ARG A 232 -11.17 -0.50 -18.60
N GLY A 233 -10.88 0.79 -18.35
CA GLY A 233 -10.25 1.70 -19.30
C GLY A 233 -8.74 1.52 -19.52
N ARG A 234 -8.10 0.51 -18.89
CA ARG A 234 -6.68 0.17 -19.15
C ARG A 234 -6.55 -0.76 -20.37
N TYR A 235 -5.30 -0.97 -20.82
CA TYR A 235 -5.04 -1.83 -21.98
C TYR A 235 -5.62 -3.24 -21.77
N LYS A 236 -6.03 -3.85 -22.91
CA LYS A 236 -6.88 -5.05 -22.95
C LYS A 236 -6.28 -6.26 -22.22
N SER A 237 -4.97 -6.46 -22.32
CA SER A 237 -4.25 -7.60 -21.76
C SER A 237 -3.91 -7.46 -20.27
N LEU A 238 -4.28 -6.35 -19.60
CA LEU A 238 -3.89 -6.12 -18.20
C LEU A 238 -4.51 -7.15 -17.26
N CYS A 239 -3.64 -7.86 -16.53
CA CYS A 239 -3.97 -8.61 -15.32
C CYS A 239 -3.24 -8.00 -14.11
N LEU A 240 -3.72 -8.27 -12.91
CA LEU A 240 -2.94 -7.98 -11.71
C LEU A 240 -1.67 -8.83 -11.73
N HIS A 241 -0.56 -8.28 -11.27
CA HIS A 241 0.71 -9.00 -11.15
C HIS A 241 0.95 -9.53 -9.73
N ASP A 242 0.16 -9.06 -8.78
CA ASP A 242 0.14 -9.53 -7.39
C ASP A 242 -0.95 -10.63 -7.25
N PRO A 243 -0.78 -11.58 -6.30
CA PRO A 243 -1.71 -12.70 -6.18
C PRO A 243 -3.03 -12.30 -5.49
N VAL A 244 -4.09 -13.02 -5.83
CA VAL A 244 -5.45 -12.79 -5.34
C VAL A 244 -5.56 -12.71 -3.81
N TRP A 245 -4.75 -13.45 -3.06
CA TRP A 245 -4.69 -13.40 -1.58
C TRP A 245 -4.09 -12.10 -1.04
N TYR A 246 -3.24 -11.45 -1.83
CA TYR A 246 -2.64 -10.17 -1.49
C TYR A 246 -3.56 -8.99 -1.85
N ASP A 247 -4.35 -9.13 -2.91
CA ASP A 247 -5.01 -8.02 -3.60
C ASP A 247 -6.48 -7.75 -3.23
N HIS A 248 -7.13 -8.49 -2.33
CA HIS A 248 -8.55 -8.25 -2.07
C HIS A 248 -8.87 -6.96 -1.29
N MET A 249 -10.15 -6.57 -1.30
CA MET A 249 -10.66 -5.35 -0.67
C MET A 249 -10.93 -5.54 0.84
N PRO A 250 -11.06 -4.44 1.63
CA PRO A 250 -11.52 -4.53 3.02
C PRO A 250 -12.88 -5.25 3.13
N TYR A 251 -13.07 -6.08 4.17
CA TYR A 251 -14.31 -6.78 4.53
C TYR A 251 -14.76 -7.92 3.60
N LEU A 252 -14.49 -7.83 2.31
CA LEU A 252 -14.91 -8.81 1.32
C LEU A 252 -13.67 -9.36 0.60
N PRO A 253 -13.29 -10.62 0.84
CA PRO A 253 -12.27 -11.29 0.03
C PRO A 253 -12.79 -11.54 -1.38
N PHE A 254 -11.87 -11.70 -2.34
CA PHE A 254 -12.24 -12.13 -3.68
C PHE A 254 -12.84 -13.55 -3.66
N PRO A 255 -13.68 -13.91 -4.65
CA PRO A 255 -14.21 -15.26 -4.76
C PRO A 255 -13.10 -16.32 -4.86
N ASP A 256 -13.28 -17.45 -4.20
CA ASP A 256 -12.31 -18.54 -4.09
C ASP A 256 -11.94 -19.23 -5.42
N HIS A 257 -12.78 -19.08 -6.44
CA HIS A 257 -12.56 -19.61 -7.80
C HIS A 257 -11.86 -18.62 -8.73
N TRP A 258 -11.52 -17.43 -8.27
CA TRP A 258 -10.83 -16.45 -9.11
C TRP A 258 -9.39 -16.87 -9.43
N PRO A 259 -8.87 -16.52 -10.63
CA PRO A 259 -7.49 -16.80 -10.96
C PRO A 259 -6.54 -16.09 -10.01
N VAL A 260 -5.35 -16.67 -9.81
CA VAL A 260 -4.30 -16.08 -8.95
C VAL A 260 -3.98 -14.66 -9.37
N PHE A 261 -3.89 -14.40 -10.67
CA PHE A 261 -3.70 -13.08 -11.25
C PHE A 261 -4.99 -12.63 -11.92
N THR A 262 -5.69 -11.71 -11.27
CA THR A 262 -7.04 -11.33 -11.67
C THR A 262 -7.03 -10.37 -12.87
N PRO A 263 -7.79 -10.66 -13.96
CA PRO A 263 -7.94 -9.73 -15.08
C PRO A 263 -8.62 -8.43 -14.69
N LYS A 264 -8.21 -7.33 -15.34
CA LYS A 264 -8.68 -5.97 -15.05
C LYS A 264 -10.21 -5.80 -15.07
N ASP A 265 -10.90 -6.50 -15.96
CA ASP A 265 -12.36 -6.37 -16.11
C ASP A 265 -13.09 -7.04 -14.94
N GLN A 266 -12.57 -8.18 -14.43
CA GLN A 266 -13.09 -8.78 -13.19
C GLN A 266 -12.91 -7.84 -11.99
N ILE A 267 -11.76 -7.16 -11.88
CA ILE A 267 -11.55 -6.13 -10.86
C ILE A 267 -12.53 -4.97 -11.03
N GLY A 268 -12.75 -4.52 -12.27
CA GLY A 268 -13.73 -3.48 -12.57
C GLY A 268 -15.15 -3.85 -12.09
N ASP A 269 -15.60 -5.07 -12.40
CA ASP A 269 -16.91 -5.58 -11.99
C ASP A 269 -17.00 -5.77 -10.47
N TRP A 270 -15.92 -6.24 -9.85
CA TRP A 270 -15.84 -6.35 -8.39
C TRP A 270 -16.00 -5.00 -7.69
N LEU A 271 -15.30 -3.96 -8.15
CA LEU A 271 -15.38 -2.62 -7.56
C LEU A 271 -16.77 -2.02 -7.70
N GLU A 272 -17.46 -2.27 -8.81
CA GLU A 272 -18.85 -1.86 -9.02
C GLU A 272 -19.80 -2.57 -8.05
N MET A 273 -19.70 -3.90 -7.96
CA MET A 273 -20.45 -4.70 -6.99
C MET A 273 -20.15 -4.28 -5.55
N TYR A 274 -18.86 -4.10 -5.22
CA TYR A 274 -18.40 -3.68 -3.90
C TYR A 274 -19.02 -2.35 -3.46
N THR A 275 -19.05 -1.36 -4.36
CA THR A 275 -19.67 -0.05 -4.11
C THR A 275 -21.13 -0.21 -3.71
N LYS A 276 -21.87 -1.06 -4.42
CA LYS A 276 -23.29 -1.34 -4.17
C LYS A 276 -23.52 -2.11 -2.88
N VAL A 277 -22.77 -3.20 -2.66
CA VAL A 277 -22.92 -4.09 -1.49
C VAL A 277 -22.49 -3.41 -0.19
N MET A 278 -21.47 -2.55 -0.24
CA MET A 278 -21.01 -1.78 0.91
C MET A 278 -21.80 -0.48 1.14
N GLU A 279 -22.86 -0.24 0.35
CA GLU A 279 -23.80 0.89 0.48
C GLU A 279 -23.09 2.26 0.41
N LEU A 280 -22.08 2.39 -0.47
CA LEU A 280 -21.28 3.61 -0.55
C LEU A 280 -22.04 4.74 -1.25
N ASN A 281 -21.88 5.96 -0.78
CA ASN A 281 -22.38 7.16 -1.46
C ASN A 281 -21.39 7.55 -2.54
N TYR A 282 -21.75 7.31 -3.78
CA TYR A 282 -20.88 7.48 -4.95
C TYR A 282 -21.56 8.31 -6.02
N TRP A 283 -20.94 9.42 -6.42
CA TRP A 283 -21.38 10.24 -7.53
C TRP A 283 -20.50 9.94 -8.76
N PRO A 284 -20.99 9.18 -9.74
CA PRO A 284 -20.33 8.99 -11.02
C PRO A 284 -20.41 10.25 -11.87
N ARG A 285 -19.65 10.32 -12.97
CA ARG A 285 -19.59 11.44 -13.91
C ARG A 285 -19.45 12.80 -13.21
N THR A 286 -18.70 12.79 -12.09
CA THR A 286 -18.52 13.95 -11.24
C THR A 286 -17.05 14.29 -11.13
N GLU A 287 -16.62 15.31 -11.87
CA GLU A 287 -15.23 15.79 -11.86
C GLU A 287 -15.02 16.85 -10.78
N CYS A 288 -14.03 16.65 -9.91
CA CYS A 288 -13.57 17.70 -9.03
C CYS A 288 -12.80 18.75 -9.86
N VAL A 289 -13.27 20.00 -9.83
CA VAL A 289 -12.72 21.09 -10.64
C VAL A 289 -11.73 21.92 -9.83
N SER A 290 -12.10 22.28 -8.60
CA SER A 290 -11.25 23.05 -7.69
C SER A 290 -11.65 22.84 -6.24
N ALA A 291 -10.71 23.12 -5.33
CA ALA A 291 -10.96 23.13 -3.90
C ALA A 291 -10.19 24.29 -3.24
N SER A 292 -10.77 24.88 -2.20
CA SER A 292 -10.11 25.88 -1.35
C SER A 292 -10.44 25.62 0.11
N PHE A 293 -9.45 25.81 0.98
CA PHE A 293 -9.61 25.66 2.42
C PHE A 293 -9.99 27.00 3.05
N ASP A 294 -11.00 27.01 3.89
CA ASP A 294 -11.38 28.16 4.70
C ASP A 294 -10.86 27.96 6.13
N GLU A 295 -9.84 28.71 6.49
CA GLU A 295 -9.21 28.64 7.81
C GLU A 295 -10.16 29.06 8.95
N GLN A 296 -11.16 29.88 8.69
CA GLN A 296 -12.08 30.35 9.73
C GLN A 296 -13.10 29.28 10.13
N SER A 297 -13.63 28.55 9.16
CA SER A 297 -14.58 27.46 9.39
C SER A 297 -13.90 26.10 9.58
N GLY A 298 -12.63 25.96 9.19
CA GLY A 298 -11.93 24.68 9.16
C GLY A 298 -12.49 23.68 8.13
N THR A 299 -13.15 24.20 7.08
CA THR A 299 -13.82 23.38 6.06
C THR A 299 -13.28 23.67 4.67
N TRP A 300 -13.52 22.76 3.76
CA TRP A 300 -13.20 22.91 2.35
C TRP A 300 -14.41 23.44 1.57
N LYS A 301 -14.20 24.33 0.60
CA LYS A 301 -15.12 24.61 -0.48
C LYS A 301 -14.65 23.88 -1.72
N VAL A 302 -15.42 22.91 -2.21
CA VAL A 302 -15.05 22.07 -3.34
C VAL A 302 -16.07 22.23 -4.46
N GLU A 303 -15.60 22.69 -5.63
CA GLU A 303 -16.42 22.80 -6.83
C GLU A 303 -16.29 21.50 -7.63
N VAL A 304 -17.41 20.86 -7.90
CA VAL A 304 -17.48 19.68 -8.76
C VAL A 304 -18.39 19.94 -9.96
N GLN A 305 -18.09 19.29 -11.08
CA GLN A 305 -18.96 19.27 -12.25
C GLN A 305 -19.62 17.90 -12.35
N ARG A 306 -20.93 17.84 -12.13
CA ARG A 306 -21.74 16.64 -12.15
C ARG A 306 -22.76 16.70 -13.27
N ASP A 307 -22.71 15.75 -14.22
CA ASP A 307 -23.62 15.70 -15.37
C ASP A 307 -23.71 17.04 -16.15
N GLY A 308 -22.62 17.82 -16.16
CA GLY A 308 -22.56 19.14 -16.82
C GLY A 308 -22.93 20.32 -15.93
N GLU A 309 -23.46 20.11 -14.74
CA GLU A 309 -23.82 21.16 -13.79
C GLU A 309 -22.74 21.35 -12.71
N ARG A 310 -22.52 22.58 -12.27
CA ARG A 310 -21.61 22.87 -11.14
C ARG A 310 -22.35 22.73 -9.82
N VAL A 311 -21.72 21.99 -8.91
CA VAL A 311 -22.18 21.79 -7.53
C VAL A 311 -21.06 22.16 -6.58
N THR A 312 -21.39 22.93 -5.54
CA THR A 312 -20.45 23.29 -4.46
C THR A 312 -20.68 22.36 -3.27
N LEU A 313 -19.63 21.67 -2.83
CA LEU A 313 -19.61 20.84 -1.62
C LEU A 313 -18.78 21.53 -0.53
N GLN A 314 -19.14 21.31 0.73
CA GLN A 314 -18.47 21.88 1.90
C GLN A 314 -18.09 20.80 2.93
N PRO A 315 -17.18 19.88 2.58
CA PRO A 315 -16.70 18.86 3.52
C PRO A 315 -15.74 19.44 4.55
N THR A 316 -15.67 18.84 5.74
CA THR A 316 -14.63 19.14 6.72
C THR A 316 -13.30 18.50 6.30
N GLN A 317 -13.33 17.27 5.77
CA GLN A 317 -12.15 16.53 5.39
C GLN A 317 -12.12 16.30 3.88
N LEU A 318 -11.02 16.66 3.23
CA LEU A 318 -10.78 16.41 1.81
C LEU A 318 -9.74 15.30 1.63
N ILE A 319 -10.11 14.24 0.93
CA ILE A 319 -9.22 13.09 0.68
C ILE A 319 -8.96 12.98 -0.82
N LEU A 320 -7.70 13.13 -1.22
CA LEU A 320 -7.27 12.87 -2.59
C LEU A 320 -6.90 11.39 -2.74
N ALA A 321 -7.82 10.61 -3.30
CA ALA A 321 -7.65 9.20 -3.65
C ALA A 321 -7.48 9.03 -5.17
N THR A 322 -6.75 9.97 -5.78
CA THR A 322 -6.60 10.14 -7.23
C THR A 322 -5.63 9.15 -7.88
N GLY A 323 -5.02 8.28 -7.07
CA GLY A 323 -4.11 7.23 -7.51
C GLY A 323 -2.66 7.70 -7.73
N MET A 324 -1.71 6.82 -7.43
CA MET A 324 -0.28 7.04 -7.72
C MET A 324 0.00 7.16 -9.22
N SER A 325 -0.83 6.57 -10.05
CA SER A 325 -0.78 6.58 -11.52
C SER A 325 -1.81 7.54 -12.11
N GLY A 326 -2.13 8.64 -11.43
CA GLY A 326 -3.19 9.56 -11.83
C GLY A 326 -2.75 10.64 -12.81
N VAL A 327 -1.52 11.14 -12.72
CA VAL A 327 -0.99 12.20 -13.59
C VAL A 327 0.04 11.60 -14.54
N PRO A 328 -0.31 11.33 -15.82
CA PRO A 328 0.64 10.81 -16.80
C PRO A 328 1.82 11.76 -17.01
N ASN A 329 3.03 11.22 -17.01
CA ASN A 329 4.21 11.96 -17.40
C ASN A 329 4.45 11.80 -18.91
N VAL A 330 4.01 12.79 -19.68
CA VAL A 330 4.18 12.81 -21.14
C VAL A 330 5.28 13.81 -21.49
N PRO A 331 6.50 13.34 -21.83
CA PRO A 331 7.57 14.24 -22.24
C PRO A 331 7.21 14.99 -23.53
N SER A 332 7.65 16.23 -23.63
CA SER A 332 7.57 17.00 -24.87
C SER A 332 8.90 16.84 -25.64
N TYR A 333 8.82 16.26 -26.84
CA TYR A 333 10.00 16.10 -27.70
C TYR A 333 9.86 16.99 -28.93
N PRO A 334 10.97 17.62 -29.40
CA PRO A 334 10.97 18.37 -30.64
C PRO A 334 10.45 17.51 -31.82
N GLY A 335 9.53 18.04 -32.60
CA GLY A 335 8.98 17.36 -33.77
C GLY A 335 7.85 16.37 -33.47
N ALA A 336 7.40 16.24 -32.22
CA ALA A 336 6.27 15.37 -31.90
C ALA A 336 5.00 15.75 -32.67
N GLU A 337 4.80 17.03 -32.98
CA GLU A 337 3.66 17.58 -33.70
C GLU A 337 3.62 17.22 -35.20
N VAL A 338 4.77 16.84 -35.81
CA VAL A 338 4.82 16.46 -37.23
C VAL A 338 4.75 14.95 -37.48
N PHE A 339 4.65 14.16 -36.42
CA PHE A 339 4.58 12.72 -36.53
C PHE A 339 3.28 12.28 -37.20
N ASN A 340 3.39 11.52 -38.30
CA ASN A 340 2.24 11.04 -39.09
C ASN A 340 1.52 9.83 -38.48
N GLY A 341 2.16 9.12 -37.55
CA GLY A 341 1.60 7.98 -36.83
C GLY A 341 0.77 8.38 -35.61
N GLN A 342 0.42 7.38 -34.80
CA GLN A 342 -0.24 7.64 -33.52
C GLN A 342 0.78 7.70 -32.38
N GLN A 343 0.51 8.57 -31.40
CA GLN A 343 1.31 8.65 -30.19
C GLN A 343 0.41 8.89 -28.98
N HIS A 344 0.68 8.15 -27.91
CA HIS A 344 -0.07 8.26 -26.67
C HIS A 344 0.72 7.75 -25.45
N HIS A 345 0.29 8.19 -24.27
CA HIS A 345 0.81 7.64 -23.02
C HIS A 345 0.24 6.22 -22.77
N SER A 346 1.01 5.36 -22.08
CA SER A 346 0.61 3.97 -21.75
C SER A 346 -0.77 3.88 -21.06
N SER A 347 -1.18 4.90 -20.30
CA SER A 347 -2.50 4.97 -19.67
C SER A 347 -3.68 5.08 -20.65
N ARG A 348 -3.41 5.37 -21.91
CA ARG A 348 -4.41 5.49 -22.99
C ARG A 348 -4.21 4.45 -24.10
N HIS A 349 -3.33 3.49 -23.89
CA HIS A 349 -3.11 2.41 -24.87
C HIS A 349 -4.33 1.48 -24.89
N PRO A 350 -5.01 1.33 -26.04
CA PRO A 350 -6.24 0.55 -26.12
C PRO A 350 -5.99 -0.97 -26.18
N GLY A 351 -4.82 -1.39 -26.67
CA GLY A 351 -4.42 -2.76 -26.99
C GLY A 351 -3.75 -2.87 -28.33
N GLY A 352 -3.22 -4.05 -28.66
CA GLY A 352 -2.42 -4.34 -29.87
C GLY A 352 -3.22 -4.55 -31.17
N ASP A 353 -4.54 -4.77 -31.08
CA ASP A 353 -5.38 -5.27 -32.20
C ASP A 353 -5.25 -4.45 -33.51
N ALA A 354 -5.05 -3.14 -33.44
CA ALA A 354 -4.95 -2.25 -34.60
C ALA A 354 -3.55 -2.18 -35.26
N TRP A 355 -2.56 -2.88 -34.68
CA TRP A 355 -1.14 -2.63 -34.97
C TRP A 355 -0.44 -3.78 -35.73
N SER A 356 -1.17 -4.80 -36.19
CA SER A 356 -0.61 -5.90 -36.97
C SER A 356 0.13 -5.38 -38.21
N GLY A 357 1.39 -5.84 -38.39
CA GLY A 357 2.27 -5.42 -39.48
C GLY A 357 2.76 -3.97 -39.40
N LYS A 358 2.54 -3.29 -38.26
CA LYS A 358 3.00 -1.91 -37.97
C LYS A 358 4.22 -1.92 -37.06
N ARG A 359 4.97 -0.81 -37.08
CA ARG A 359 6.17 -0.60 -36.26
C ARG A 359 5.79 0.23 -35.04
N ALA A 360 6.06 -0.28 -33.87
CA ALA A 360 5.81 0.40 -32.61
C ALA A 360 7.10 0.68 -31.87
N VAL A 361 7.26 1.88 -31.35
CA VAL A 361 8.34 2.28 -30.42
C VAL A 361 7.73 2.54 -29.06
N VAL A 362 8.14 1.77 -28.05
CA VAL A 362 7.71 1.91 -26.67
C VAL A 362 8.84 2.53 -25.85
N ILE A 363 8.62 3.72 -25.31
CA ILE A 363 9.61 4.48 -24.54
C ILE A 363 9.42 4.21 -23.07
N GLY A 364 10.30 3.40 -22.48
CA GLY A 364 10.26 2.92 -21.10
C GLY A 364 10.50 1.43 -21.01
N ALA A 365 10.77 0.92 -19.79
CA ALA A 365 11.13 -0.48 -19.56
C ALA A 365 10.62 -1.02 -18.19
N ASN A 366 9.51 -0.50 -17.66
CA ASN A 366 8.84 -1.01 -16.46
C ASN A 366 7.56 -1.79 -16.82
N ASN A 367 6.70 -2.13 -15.85
CA ASN A 367 5.50 -2.95 -16.05
C ASN A 367 4.72 -2.57 -17.32
N SER A 368 4.25 -1.34 -17.45
CA SER A 368 3.44 -0.93 -18.62
C SER A 368 4.16 -1.08 -19.94
N ALA A 369 5.49 -0.88 -19.99
CA ALA A 369 6.25 -1.03 -21.21
C ALA A 369 6.34 -2.50 -21.63
N HIS A 370 6.60 -3.40 -20.69
CA HIS A 370 6.69 -4.83 -20.95
C HIS A 370 5.36 -5.40 -21.42
N ASP A 371 4.28 -5.13 -20.67
CA ASP A 371 2.94 -5.63 -21.01
C ASP A 371 2.48 -5.15 -22.40
N ILE A 372 2.69 -3.84 -22.69
CA ILE A 372 2.31 -3.26 -23.99
C ILE A 372 3.17 -3.81 -25.12
N CYS A 373 4.48 -4.00 -24.90
CA CYS A 373 5.34 -4.60 -25.90
C CYS A 373 4.91 -6.04 -26.22
N ALA A 374 4.58 -6.84 -25.20
CA ALA A 374 4.10 -8.21 -25.38
C ALA A 374 2.77 -8.24 -26.13
N ASP A 375 1.80 -7.43 -25.72
CA ASP A 375 0.49 -7.32 -26.37
C ASP A 375 0.61 -6.91 -27.84
N LEU A 376 1.45 -5.92 -28.15
CA LEU A 376 1.72 -5.50 -29.53
C LEU A 376 2.36 -6.62 -30.39
N VAL A 377 3.33 -7.35 -29.84
CA VAL A 377 3.99 -8.49 -30.52
C VAL A 377 2.99 -9.62 -30.77
N GLU A 378 2.19 -9.98 -29.77
CA GLU A 378 1.16 -11.03 -29.88
C GLU A 378 0.11 -10.69 -30.94
N ASN A 379 -0.12 -9.41 -31.20
CA ASN A 379 -0.99 -8.92 -32.27
C ASN A 379 -0.26 -8.68 -33.62
N GLY A 380 1.01 -9.08 -33.73
CA GLY A 380 1.77 -9.05 -34.99
C GLY A 380 2.43 -7.72 -35.33
N ALA A 381 2.65 -6.83 -34.36
CA ALA A 381 3.43 -5.61 -34.54
C ALA A 381 4.93 -5.87 -34.44
N GLU A 382 5.75 -5.08 -35.16
CA GLU A 382 7.18 -4.99 -34.94
C GLU A 382 7.50 -4.00 -33.84
N VAL A 383 8.00 -4.48 -32.68
CA VAL A 383 8.16 -3.66 -31.49
C VAL A 383 9.61 -3.38 -31.17
N THR A 384 9.92 -2.13 -30.88
CA THR A 384 11.21 -1.70 -30.30
C THR A 384 10.96 -1.04 -28.94
N MET A 385 11.55 -1.62 -27.88
CA MET A 385 11.60 -1.03 -26.53
C MET A 385 12.82 -0.13 -26.39
N VAL A 386 12.63 1.06 -25.78
CA VAL A 386 13.73 2.00 -25.48
C VAL A 386 13.92 2.07 -23.97
N GLN A 387 15.07 1.59 -23.48
CA GLN A 387 15.45 1.58 -22.08
C GLN A 387 16.57 2.59 -21.79
N ARG A 388 16.28 3.57 -20.92
CA ARG A 388 17.20 4.65 -20.51
C ARG A 388 17.98 4.36 -19.24
N SER A 389 17.39 3.57 -18.35
CA SER A 389 17.95 3.24 -17.02
C SER A 389 17.61 1.79 -16.66
N SER A 390 18.37 1.24 -15.72
CA SER A 390 18.15 -0.13 -15.25
C SER A 390 16.75 -0.34 -14.67
N THR A 391 16.24 -1.56 -14.82
CA THR A 391 14.94 -2.01 -14.32
C THR A 391 15.13 -3.31 -13.54
N HIS A 392 14.50 -3.40 -12.36
CA HIS A 392 14.43 -4.63 -11.63
C HIS A 392 13.41 -5.58 -12.30
N ILE A 393 13.85 -6.76 -12.66
CA ILE A 393 12.97 -7.82 -13.17
C ILE A 393 12.91 -8.94 -12.15
N VAL A 394 11.70 -9.42 -11.87
CA VAL A 394 11.49 -10.62 -11.05
C VAL A 394 10.40 -11.49 -11.69
N ARG A 395 10.65 -12.80 -11.83
CA ARG A 395 9.64 -13.73 -12.36
C ARG A 395 8.51 -13.89 -11.33
N SER A 396 7.27 -13.89 -11.82
CA SER A 396 6.08 -14.07 -10.98
C SER A 396 6.13 -15.37 -10.17
N ASP A 397 6.59 -16.48 -10.77
CA ASP A 397 6.73 -17.77 -10.08
C ASP A 397 7.72 -17.70 -8.92
N SER A 398 8.87 -17.04 -9.12
CA SER A 398 9.88 -16.89 -8.07
C SER A 398 9.39 -15.96 -6.96
N LEU A 399 8.66 -14.91 -7.32
CA LEU A 399 8.04 -14.00 -6.36
C LEU A 399 6.96 -14.70 -5.53
N MET A 400 6.11 -15.51 -6.18
CA MET A 400 5.09 -16.31 -5.51
C MET A 400 5.69 -17.31 -4.51
N ASP A 401 6.69 -18.08 -4.95
CA ASP A 401 7.26 -19.16 -4.11
C ASP A 401 8.11 -18.63 -2.95
N LEU A 402 8.90 -17.57 -3.16
CA LEU A 402 9.93 -17.13 -2.22
C LEU A 402 9.54 -15.89 -1.42
N VAL A 403 8.59 -15.09 -1.89
CA VAL A 403 8.18 -13.84 -1.23
C VAL A 403 6.78 -13.93 -0.68
N PHE A 404 5.78 -14.17 -1.53
CA PHE A 404 4.38 -14.14 -1.11
C PHE A 404 3.92 -15.41 -0.41
N GLY A 405 4.46 -16.59 -0.78
CA GLY A 405 3.94 -17.89 -0.36
C GLY A 405 3.83 -18.10 1.14
N GLY A 406 4.72 -17.47 1.93
CA GLY A 406 4.67 -17.55 3.39
C GLY A 406 3.57 -16.71 4.06
N LEU A 407 3.02 -15.71 3.34
CA LEU A 407 2.05 -14.75 3.89
C LEU A 407 0.73 -14.71 3.11
N TYR A 408 0.79 -14.83 1.78
CA TYR A 408 -0.33 -14.60 0.88
C TYR A 408 -0.45 -15.76 -0.11
N SER A 409 -0.95 -16.88 0.39
CA SER A 409 -1.20 -18.12 -0.36
C SER A 409 -2.31 -18.92 0.28
N GLU A 410 -2.78 -19.94 -0.41
CA GLU A 410 -3.72 -20.90 0.15
C GLU A 410 -3.11 -21.62 1.37
N ASP A 411 -1.85 -22.06 1.27
CA ASP A 411 -1.13 -22.71 2.37
C ASP A 411 -1.08 -21.82 3.63
N ALA A 412 -0.88 -20.51 3.46
CA ALA A 412 -0.88 -19.55 4.58
C ALA A 412 -2.26 -19.48 5.26
N LEU A 413 -3.34 -19.40 4.48
CA LEU A 413 -4.72 -19.39 4.99
C LEU A 413 -5.07 -20.68 5.74
N GLU A 414 -4.67 -21.85 5.22
CA GLU A 414 -4.89 -23.16 5.87
C GLU A 414 -4.21 -23.25 7.23
N THR A 415 -3.07 -22.57 7.43
CA THR A 415 -2.42 -22.48 8.75
C THR A 415 -3.10 -21.50 9.71
N GLY A 416 -4.15 -20.81 9.29
CA GLY A 416 -4.86 -19.79 10.05
C GLY A 416 -4.19 -18.41 10.03
N LEU A 417 -3.24 -18.20 9.12
CA LEU A 417 -2.66 -16.88 8.85
C LEU A 417 -3.59 -16.13 7.90
N THR A 418 -4.55 -15.41 8.48
CA THR A 418 -5.47 -14.58 7.70
C THR A 418 -4.75 -13.41 7.03
N THR A 419 -5.33 -12.87 5.96
CA THR A 419 -4.78 -11.71 5.26
C THR A 419 -4.54 -10.51 6.19
N ASP A 420 -5.45 -10.23 7.15
CA ASP A 420 -5.25 -9.18 8.16
C ASP A 420 -4.00 -9.40 9.02
N LYS A 421 -3.70 -10.66 9.39
CA LYS A 421 -2.46 -10.99 10.12
C LYS A 421 -1.24 -10.87 9.23
N ALA A 422 -1.33 -11.32 7.97
CA ALA A 422 -0.26 -11.21 6.99
C ALA A 422 0.09 -9.73 6.74
N ASP A 423 -0.90 -8.88 6.55
CA ASP A 423 -0.73 -7.43 6.41
C ASP A 423 -0.01 -6.80 7.62
N MET A 424 -0.39 -7.21 8.83
CA MET A 424 0.29 -6.72 10.05
C MET A 424 1.72 -7.26 10.19
N LEU A 425 1.99 -8.52 9.82
CA LEU A 425 3.35 -9.07 9.80
C LEU A 425 4.24 -8.31 8.82
N PHE A 426 3.73 -8.04 7.62
CA PHE A 426 4.44 -7.24 6.63
C PHE A 426 4.70 -5.82 7.17
N ALA A 427 3.68 -5.18 7.75
CA ALA A 427 3.80 -3.86 8.37
C ALA A 427 4.71 -3.84 9.61
N SER A 428 4.95 -4.99 10.26
CA SER A 428 5.81 -5.07 11.45
C SER A 428 7.31 -4.96 11.15
N ILE A 429 7.68 -4.94 9.87
CA ILE A 429 9.06 -4.74 9.43
C ILE A 429 9.26 -3.26 9.12
N PRO A 430 10.01 -2.50 9.95
CA PRO A 430 10.36 -1.12 9.63
C PRO A 430 11.12 -1.02 8.31
N TYR A 431 10.86 0.03 7.53
CA TYR A 431 11.50 0.18 6.21
C TYR A 431 13.03 0.21 6.27
N LYS A 432 13.61 0.69 7.39
CA LYS A 432 15.06 0.71 7.61
C LYS A 432 15.68 -0.70 7.63
N VAL A 433 14.98 -1.66 8.22
CA VAL A 433 15.47 -3.04 8.35
C VAL A 433 14.94 -3.97 7.25
N MET A 434 13.99 -3.51 6.46
CA MET A 434 13.40 -4.29 5.36
C MET A 434 14.45 -4.86 4.38
N PRO A 435 15.52 -4.14 3.99
CA PRO A 435 16.57 -4.71 3.14
C PRO A 435 17.19 -5.99 3.72
N SER A 436 17.44 -6.06 5.02
CA SER A 436 18.04 -7.24 5.65
C SER A 436 17.15 -8.49 5.61
N PHE A 437 15.83 -8.32 5.47
CA PHE A 437 14.89 -9.42 5.25
C PHE A 437 14.83 -9.85 3.80
N HIS A 438 14.94 -8.91 2.86
CA HIS A 438 14.74 -9.17 1.45
C HIS A 438 16.01 -9.57 0.69
N GLN A 439 17.19 -9.07 1.07
CA GLN A 439 18.46 -9.43 0.43
C GLN A 439 18.66 -10.95 0.30
N PRO A 440 18.52 -11.77 1.38
CA PRO A 440 18.69 -13.21 1.25
C PRO A 440 17.66 -13.87 0.30
N ILE A 441 16.45 -13.31 0.22
CA ILE A 441 15.40 -13.80 -0.66
C ILE A 441 15.76 -13.50 -2.12
N PHE A 442 16.20 -12.27 -2.41
CA PHE A 442 16.59 -11.89 -3.76
C PHE A 442 17.91 -12.55 -4.20
N ASP A 443 18.82 -12.89 -3.28
CA ASP A 443 19.97 -13.73 -3.59
C ASP A 443 19.54 -15.15 -4.00
N ALA A 444 18.56 -15.73 -3.32
CA ALA A 444 17.99 -17.02 -3.71
C ALA A 444 17.24 -16.95 -5.07
N ILE A 445 16.55 -15.83 -5.37
CA ILE A 445 15.92 -15.59 -6.66
C ILE A 445 16.97 -15.48 -7.78
N LYS A 446 18.04 -14.72 -7.57
CA LYS A 446 19.15 -14.59 -8.53
C LYS A 446 19.76 -15.95 -8.89
N GLU A 447 19.97 -16.80 -7.89
CA GLU A 447 20.52 -18.15 -8.12
C GLU A 447 19.51 -19.05 -8.84
N ARG A 448 18.23 -19.02 -8.43
CA ARG A 448 17.14 -19.79 -9.07
C ARG A 448 16.97 -19.43 -10.53
N ASP A 449 16.96 -18.14 -10.84
CA ASP A 449 16.64 -17.60 -12.16
C ASP A 449 17.89 -17.15 -12.95
N LYS A 450 19.07 -17.69 -12.61
CA LYS A 450 20.36 -17.27 -13.17
C LYS A 450 20.40 -17.27 -14.70
N ASP A 451 19.99 -18.37 -15.34
CA ASP A 451 19.95 -18.48 -16.80
C ASP A 451 19.05 -17.41 -17.43
N PHE A 452 17.91 -17.14 -16.81
CA PHE A 452 16.99 -16.09 -17.24
C PHE A 452 17.65 -14.71 -17.23
N TYR A 453 18.33 -14.34 -16.13
CA TYR A 453 19.04 -13.07 -16.03
C TYR A 453 20.23 -12.97 -16.98
N GLU A 454 20.98 -14.06 -17.17
CA GLU A 454 22.10 -14.11 -18.11
C GLU A 454 21.63 -13.89 -19.57
N ARG A 455 20.48 -14.47 -19.97
CA ARG A 455 19.89 -14.28 -21.29
C ARG A 455 19.41 -12.84 -21.51
N LEU A 456 18.77 -12.23 -20.51
CA LEU A 456 18.37 -10.82 -20.58
C LEU A 456 19.58 -9.88 -20.67
N ALA A 457 20.59 -10.11 -19.87
CA ALA A 457 21.83 -9.32 -19.91
C ALA A 457 22.54 -9.46 -21.26
N LYS A 458 22.57 -10.68 -21.84
CA LYS A 458 23.13 -10.92 -23.17
C LYS A 458 22.34 -10.21 -24.28
N ALA A 459 21.02 -10.04 -24.14
CA ALA A 459 20.20 -9.25 -25.04
C ALA A 459 20.44 -7.74 -24.90
N GLY A 460 21.25 -7.29 -23.90
CA GLY A 460 21.56 -5.91 -23.63
C GLY A 460 20.60 -5.22 -22.66
N PHE A 461 19.73 -5.95 -21.97
CA PHE A 461 18.82 -5.37 -21.01
C PHE A 461 19.57 -4.95 -19.73
N MET A 462 19.38 -3.72 -19.30
CA MET A 462 19.99 -3.21 -18.08
C MET A 462 19.19 -3.64 -16.86
N LEU A 463 19.70 -4.65 -16.16
CA LEU A 463 19.11 -5.17 -14.91
C LEU A 463 19.65 -4.43 -13.70
N ASP A 464 18.85 -4.34 -12.63
CA ASP A 464 19.32 -4.01 -11.28
C ASP A 464 18.44 -4.67 -10.22
N PHE A 465 18.96 -4.74 -9.00
CA PHE A 465 18.24 -5.28 -7.84
C PHE A 465 18.04 -4.23 -6.74
N GLY A 466 18.21 -2.95 -7.08
CA GLY A 466 18.16 -1.82 -6.16
C GLY A 466 19.53 -1.47 -5.62
N ASP A 467 19.67 -0.26 -5.07
CA ASP A 467 20.95 0.26 -4.55
C ASP A 467 21.50 -0.57 -3.37
N ASP A 468 20.62 -1.31 -2.69
CA ASP A 468 20.91 -2.18 -1.55
C ASP A 468 20.62 -3.66 -1.83
N GLU A 469 20.50 -4.06 -3.08
CA GLU A 469 20.24 -5.44 -3.51
C GLU A 469 18.97 -6.09 -2.91
N SER A 470 18.06 -5.27 -2.36
CA SER A 470 16.82 -5.73 -1.72
C SER A 470 15.63 -5.92 -2.67
N GLY A 471 15.81 -5.59 -3.95
CA GLY A 471 14.86 -5.89 -5.04
C GLY A 471 13.57 -5.07 -5.00
N LEU A 472 12.46 -5.75 -5.29
CA LEU A 472 11.16 -5.17 -5.63
C LEU A 472 10.62 -4.16 -4.61
N PHE A 473 10.50 -4.56 -3.33
CA PHE A 473 9.73 -3.77 -2.36
C PHE A 473 10.40 -2.43 -2.03
N MET A 474 11.71 -2.39 -1.91
CA MET A 474 12.40 -1.13 -1.64
C MET A 474 12.36 -0.18 -2.85
N LYS A 475 12.38 -0.71 -4.08
CA LYS A 475 12.14 0.10 -5.28
C LYS A 475 10.71 0.67 -5.29
N TYR A 476 9.74 -0.16 -4.94
CA TYR A 476 8.35 0.26 -4.89
C TYR A 476 8.11 1.35 -3.84
N VAL A 477 8.56 1.17 -2.60
CA VAL A 477 8.33 2.18 -1.55
C VAL A 477 9.14 3.46 -1.75
N ARG A 478 10.33 3.39 -2.38
CA ARG A 478 11.14 4.58 -2.69
C ARG A 478 10.62 5.36 -3.90
N ARG A 479 10.16 4.68 -4.95
CA ARG A 479 9.89 5.31 -6.27
C ARG A 479 8.49 5.07 -6.81
N GLY A 480 7.75 4.07 -6.32
CA GLY A 480 6.49 3.60 -6.90
C GLY A 480 6.66 2.97 -8.30
N SER A 481 7.90 2.76 -8.75
CA SER A 481 8.24 2.30 -10.11
C SER A 481 9.67 1.73 -10.17
N GLY A 482 10.15 1.41 -11.38
CA GLY A 482 11.53 0.93 -11.59
C GLY A 482 11.65 -0.58 -11.57
N TYR A 483 10.53 -1.30 -11.76
CA TYR A 483 10.49 -2.76 -11.77
C TYR A 483 9.49 -3.30 -12.79
N TYR A 484 9.62 -4.57 -13.09
CA TYR A 484 8.65 -5.39 -13.78
C TYR A 484 8.53 -6.75 -13.07
N ILE A 485 7.30 -7.17 -12.77
CA ILE A 485 6.99 -8.54 -12.37
C ILE A 485 6.70 -9.30 -13.64
N ASP A 486 7.63 -10.18 -14.02
CA ASP A 486 7.61 -10.84 -15.32
C ASP A 486 6.55 -11.94 -15.39
N VAL A 487 5.70 -11.80 -16.39
CA VAL A 487 4.66 -12.75 -16.79
C VAL A 487 4.87 -13.24 -18.23
N GLY A 488 6.11 -13.10 -18.77
CA GLY A 488 6.51 -13.64 -20.07
C GLY A 488 7.10 -12.63 -21.06
N ALA A 489 6.92 -11.33 -20.90
CA ALA A 489 7.44 -10.33 -21.84
C ALA A 489 8.98 -10.32 -21.92
N SER A 490 9.65 -10.66 -20.80
CA SER A 490 11.13 -10.71 -20.77
C SER A 490 11.71 -11.78 -21.71
N GLU A 491 11.03 -12.89 -21.91
CA GLU A 491 11.45 -13.92 -22.88
C GLU A 491 11.43 -13.38 -24.31
N LEU A 492 10.46 -12.53 -24.65
CA LEU A 492 10.39 -11.88 -25.96
C LEU A 492 11.53 -10.89 -26.18
N ILE A 493 12.05 -10.29 -25.11
CA ILE A 493 13.25 -9.45 -25.16
C ILE A 493 14.51 -10.32 -25.30
N ALA A 494 14.63 -11.37 -24.48
CA ALA A 494 15.80 -12.25 -24.44
C ALA A 494 16.03 -12.97 -25.78
N ASN A 495 14.96 -13.35 -26.51
CA ASN A 495 15.04 -14.00 -27.83
C ASN A 495 15.05 -13.01 -29.01
N GLY A 496 14.97 -11.69 -28.76
CA GLY A 496 15.03 -10.64 -29.78
C GLY A 496 13.73 -10.39 -30.55
N THR A 497 12.61 -11.01 -30.18
CA THR A 497 11.29 -10.72 -30.77
C THR A 497 10.88 -9.26 -30.48
N ILE A 498 11.04 -8.81 -29.25
CA ILE A 498 11.02 -7.39 -28.91
C ILE A 498 12.45 -6.86 -29.11
N LYS A 499 12.62 -5.96 -30.09
CA LYS A 499 13.89 -5.28 -30.32
C LYS A 499 14.18 -4.35 -29.14
N LEU A 500 15.42 -4.33 -28.65
CA LEU A 500 15.83 -3.50 -27.53
C LEU A 500 16.85 -2.44 -27.97
N LYS A 501 16.60 -1.21 -27.57
CA LYS A 501 17.56 -0.10 -27.54
C LYS A 501 17.80 0.31 -26.11
N SER A 502 18.99 0.07 -25.60
CA SER A 502 19.32 0.19 -24.19
C SER A 502 20.74 0.75 -23.99
N ALA A 503 20.83 1.83 -23.28
CA ALA A 503 22.08 2.36 -22.73
C ALA A 503 21.78 3.36 -21.60
N PRO A 504 22.70 3.55 -20.63
CA PRO A 504 22.56 4.57 -19.61
C PRO A 504 22.38 5.97 -20.24
N GLY A 505 21.28 6.65 -19.91
CA GLY A 505 20.96 7.97 -20.44
C GLY A 505 20.44 8.00 -21.87
N LEU A 506 20.24 6.84 -22.52
CA LEU A 506 19.66 6.77 -23.85
C LEU A 506 18.23 7.35 -23.82
N GLY A 507 17.95 8.31 -24.67
CA GLY A 507 16.65 8.98 -24.72
C GLY A 507 16.28 9.47 -26.10
N VAL A 508 15.03 9.89 -26.23
CA VAL A 508 14.56 10.52 -27.46
C VAL A 508 15.15 11.91 -27.57
N GLU A 509 15.81 12.19 -28.68
CA GLU A 509 16.32 13.52 -29.03
C GLU A 509 15.21 14.34 -29.74
N ARG A 510 14.58 13.74 -30.75
CA ARG A 510 13.50 14.34 -31.52
C ARG A 510 12.63 13.28 -32.17
N ILE A 511 11.47 13.70 -32.65
CA ILE A 511 10.54 12.87 -33.42
C ILE A 511 10.47 13.45 -34.84
N GLU A 512 10.55 12.57 -35.84
CA GLU A 512 10.38 12.89 -37.26
C GLU A 512 9.00 12.42 -37.74
N THR A 513 8.67 12.70 -38.98
CA THR A 513 7.36 12.36 -39.56
C THR A 513 7.00 10.87 -39.48
N ASP A 514 8.00 9.98 -39.45
CA ASP A 514 7.85 8.51 -39.51
C ASP A 514 8.83 7.77 -38.59
N ALA A 515 9.51 8.46 -37.66
CA ALA A 515 10.53 7.85 -36.82
C ALA A 515 10.77 8.60 -35.51
N VAL A 516 11.32 7.87 -34.54
CA VAL A 516 11.93 8.40 -33.31
C VAL A 516 13.45 8.43 -33.50
N ILE A 517 14.08 9.55 -33.23
CA ILE A 517 15.53 9.73 -33.24
C ILE A 517 16.02 9.74 -31.80
N LEU A 518 16.96 8.87 -31.50
CA LEU A 518 17.60 8.79 -30.19
C LEU A 518 18.86 9.67 -30.13
N ASN A 519 19.29 10.02 -28.93
CA ASN A 519 20.49 10.87 -28.69
C ASN A 519 21.82 10.16 -29.03
N ASP A 520 21.80 8.86 -29.36
CA ASP A 520 22.95 8.12 -29.92
C ASP A 520 22.98 8.16 -31.46
N GLY A 521 22.07 8.89 -32.10
CA GLY A 521 21.90 8.96 -33.54
C GLY A 521 21.07 7.82 -34.15
N SER A 522 20.59 6.86 -33.36
CA SER A 522 19.72 5.78 -33.86
C SER A 522 18.39 6.33 -34.36
N ARG A 523 17.99 5.90 -35.57
CA ARG A 523 16.67 6.20 -36.15
C ARG A 523 15.78 4.96 -36.04
N LEU A 524 14.67 5.08 -35.31
CA LEU A 524 13.69 4.02 -35.11
C LEU A 524 12.41 4.34 -35.89
N PRO A 525 12.20 3.72 -37.04
CA PRO A 525 10.95 3.89 -37.81
C PRO A 525 9.74 3.48 -36.96
N ALA A 526 8.70 4.29 -36.97
CA ALA A 526 7.51 4.10 -36.14
C ALA A 526 6.23 4.50 -36.86
N ASP A 527 5.19 3.73 -36.64
CA ASP A 527 3.79 4.02 -36.97
C ASP A 527 2.99 4.30 -35.68
N LEU A 528 3.54 3.84 -34.52
CA LEU A 528 3.03 4.06 -33.17
C LEU A 528 4.17 4.43 -32.22
N ILE A 529 3.96 5.46 -31.38
CA ILE A 529 4.81 5.77 -30.23
C ILE A 529 4.00 5.64 -28.96
N VAL A 530 4.47 4.80 -28.02
CA VAL A 530 3.86 4.67 -26.68
C VAL A 530 4.81 5.22 -25.63
N TYR A 531 4.35 6.24 -24.91
CA TYR A 531 5.09 6.82 -23.80
C TYR A 531 4.79 6.03 -22.51
N ALA A 532 5.61 5.02 -22.20
CA ALA A 532 5.57 4.28 -20.95
C ALA A 532 6.50 4.93 -19.91
N THR A 533 6.40 6.24 -19.80
CA THR A 533 7.33 7.14 -19.10
C THR A 533 6.92 7.45 -17.65
N GLY A 534 5.93 6.69 -17.13
CA GLY A 534 5.50 6.77 -15.74
C GLY A 534 4.55 7.93 -15.42
N TYR A 535 4.49 8.29 -14.15
CA TYR A 535 3.50 9.22 -13.61
C TYR A 535 4.16 10.21 -12.64
N GLY A 536 3.53 11.36 -12.47
CA GLY A 536 3.91 12.36 -11.48
C GLY A 536 3.46 11.99 -10.06
N SER A 537 4.00 12.70 -9.07
CA SER A 537 3.60 12.53 -7.66
C SER A 537 2.14 12.95 -7.44
N MET A 538 1.48 12.35 -6.44
CA MET A 538 0.08 12.67 -6.10
C MET A 538 -0.13 14.13 -5.67
N ASN A 539 0.89 14.81 -5.12
CA ASN A 539 0.78 16.24 -4.80
C ASN A 539 0.59 17.14 -6.05
N GLY A 540 0.90 16.65 -7.25
CA GLY A 540 0.52 17.32 -8.49
C GLY A 540 -1.00 17.49 -8.67
N TRP A 541 -1.80 16.61 -8.08
CA TRP A 541 -3.25 16.81 -8.00
C TRP A 541 -3.63 17.92 -7.02
N ALA A 542 -2.93 18.07 -5.90
CA ALA A 542 -3.13 19.20 -5.00
C ALA A 542 -2.79 20.53 -5.70
N ALA A 543 -1.68 20.59 -6.46
CA ALA A 543 -1.34 21.75 -7.28
C ALA A 543 -2.45 22.11 -8.28
N LYS A 544 -2.99 21.09 -8.96
CA LYS A 544 -4.03 21.29 -9.99
C LYS A 544 -5.40 21.67 -9.42
N LEU A 545 -5.82 21.01 -8.34
CA LEU A 545 -7.17 21.13 -7.79
C LEU A 545 -7.29 22.21 -6.71
N ILE A 546 -6.19 22.50 -6.00
CA ILE A 546 -6.18 23.46 -4.89
C ILE A 546 -5.31 24.66 -5.27
N SER A 547 -4.01 24.54 -5.06
CA SER A 547 -3.03 25.56 -5.47
C SER A 547 -1.60 24.99 -5.43
N GLN A 548 -0.67 25.65 -6.15
CA GLN A 548 0.75 25.30 -6.06
C GLN A 548 1.30 25.52 -4.64
N GLU A 549 0.84 26.56 -3.95
CA GLU A 549 1.22 26.84 -2.56
C GLU A 549 0.89 25.67 -1.62
N VAL A 550 -0.31 25.10 -1.71
CA VAL A 550 -0.71 23.93 -0.91
C VAL A 550 0.11 22.71 -1.30
N ALA A 551 0.36 22.50 -2.59
CA ALA A 551 1.19 21.38 -3.05
C ALA A 551 2.63 21.49 -2.54
N ASP A 552 3.21 22.69 -2.52
CA ASP A 552 4.56 22.97 -2.00
C ASP A 552 4.61 22.83 -0.47
N LYS A 553 3.57 23.32 0.22
CA LYS A 553 3.42 23.18 1.68
C LYS A 553 3.39 21.71 2.12
N VAL A 554 2.70 20.86 1.37
CA VAL A 554 2.61 19.41 1.62
C VAL A 554 3.87 18.69 1.15
N GLY A 555 4.41 19.09 0.00
CA GLY A 555 5.51 18.41 -0.65
C GLY A 555 5.10 17.09 -1.32
N ARG A 556 6.08 16.29 -1.71
CA ARG A 556 5.84 15.04 -2.42
C ARG A 556 5.05 14.04 -1.59
N CYS A 557 4.15 13.33 -2.24
CA CYS A 557 3.52 12.12 -1.72
C CYS A 557 4.30 10.91 -2.20
N TRP A 558 4.43 9.89 -1.33
CA TRP A 558 5.24 8.69 -1.60
C TRP A 558 6.76 8.92 -1.49
N GLY A 559 7.50 7.82 -1.35
CA GLY A 559 8.94 7.82 -1.10
C GLY A 559 9.31 7.83 0.38
N LEU A 560 10.55 7.46 0.67
CA LEU A 560 11.11 7.36 2.04
C LEU A 560 12.17 8.43 2.33
N GLY A 561 12.69 9.08 1.29
CA GLY A 561 13.86 9.95 1.38
C GLY A 561 15.17 9.17 1.28
N SER A 562 15.70 9.08 0.06
CA SER A 562 17.02 8.48 -0.21
C SER A 562 18.04 9.48 -0.76
N GLY A 563 17.68 10.77 -0.82
CA GLY A 563 18.53 11.82 -1.37
C GLY A 563 18.74 11.74 -2.88
N THR A 564 17.95 10.89 -3.57
CA THR A 564 18.05 10.73 -5.04
C THR A 564 17.01 11.61 -5.76
N THR A 565 17.19 11.82 -7.05
CA THR A 565 16.23 12.59 -7.88
C THR A 565 14.81 11.99 -7.83
N ASN A 566 14.70 10.66 -7.76
CA ASN A 566 13.41 9.98 -7.74
C ASN A 566 12.80 9.86 -6.32
N ASP A 567 13.62 9.94 -5.30
CA ASP A 567 13.23 9.92 -3.89
C ASP A 567 14.06 10.94 -3.10
N PRO A 568 13.83 12.25 -3.33
CA PRO A 568 14.63 13.33 -2.76
C PRO A 568 14.40 13.50 -1.26
N GLY A 569 15.32 14.21 -0.61
CA GLY A 569 15.24 14.56 0.80
C GLY A 569 15.78 13.50 1.74
N PRO A 570 15.84 13.81 3.06
CA PRO A 570 16.31 12.90 4.08
C PRO A 570 15.35 11.73 4.29
N TYR A 571 15.86 10.65 4.85
CA TYR A 571 15.07 9.49 5.22
C TYR A 571 14.07 9.84 6.35
N GLU A 572 12.79 9.49 6.14
CA GLU A 572 11.69 9.83 7.05
C GLU A 572 11.09 8.63 7.80
N GLY A 573 11.56 7.42 7.53
CA GLY A 573 11.08 6.20 8.20
C GLY A 573 9.74 5.66 7.69
N GLU A 574 8.87 6.51 7.12
CA GLU A 574 7.54 6.16 6.61
C GLU A 574 7.29 6.82 5.26
N LEU A 575 6.32 6.27 4.51
CA LEU A 575 5.89 6.86 3.23
C LEU A 575 5.33 8.28 3.44
N ARG A 576 5.83 9.22 2.66
CA ARG A 576 5.50 10.64 2.77
C ARG A 576 4.03 10.89 2.46
N ASN A 577 3.37 11.62 3.35
CA ASN A 577 2.01 12.13 3.20
C ASN A 577 0.92 11.08 2.94
N MET A 578 1.26 9.79 2.94
CA MET A 578 0.28 8.73 2.68
C MET A 578 -0.38 8.28 3.97
N TRP A 579 -1.74 8.29 3.98
CA TRP A 579 -2.58 7.75 5.07
C TRP A 579 -2.43 8.42 6.43
N LYS A 580 -1.78 9.54 6.50
CA LYS A 580 -1.41 10.27 7.73
C LYS A 580 -1.65 11.78 7.58
N PRO A 581 -1.65 12.55 8.69
CA PRO A 581 -1.78 13.99 8.63
C PRO A 581 -0.70 14.63 7.77
N THR A 582 -1.05 15.69 7.05
CA THR A 582 -0.14 16.48 6.23
C THR A 582 0.05 17.88 6.81
N GLN A 583 0.97 18.66 6.25
CA GLN A 583 1.16 20.06 6.63
C GLN A 583 -0.06 20.95 6.25
N GLN A 584 -0.95 20.50 5.37
CA GLN A 584 -2.22 21.16 5.12
C GLN A 584 -3.31 20.51 5.98
N GLU A 585 -3.89 21.29 6.87
CA GLU A 585 -4.99 20.84 7.72
C GLU A 585 -6.15 20.29 6.89
N ASN A 586 -6.72 19.17 7.36
CA ASN A 586 -7.89 18.50 6.78
C ASN A 586 -7.71 18.04 5.30
N LEU A 587 -6.45 17.97 4.82
CA LEU A 587 -6.09 17.38 3.53
C LEU A 587 -5.36 16.06 3.73
N TRP A 588 -5.82 15.01 3.01
CA TRP A 588 -5.30 13.65 3.12
C TRP A 588 -5.01 13.06 1.75
N PHE A 589 -3.99 12.19 1.69
CA PHE A 589 -3.70 11.39 0.51
C PHE A 589 -3.91 9.92 0.81
N HIS A 590 -4.62 9.23 -0.08
CA HIS A 590 -4.91 7.81 0.03
C HIS A 590 -4.73 7.11 -1.31
N GLY A 591 -4.10 5.92 -1.29
CA GLY A 591 -3.82 5.15 -2.50
C GLY A 591 -2.81 4.05 -2.23
N GLY A 592 -2.08 3.67 -3.26
CA GLY A 592 -1.21 2.51 -3.30
C GLY A 592 -1.83 1.36 -4.09
N ASN A 593 -1.21 0.18 -4.05
CA ASN A 593 -1.82 -1.03 -4.61
C ASN A 593 -3.03 -1.49 -3.77
N LEU A 594 -3.67 -2.59 -4.14
CA LEU A 594 -4.85 -3.11 -3.43
C LEU A 594 -4.54 -3.46 -1.97
N HIS A 595 -3.42 -4.12 -1.71
CA HIS A 595 -2.94 -4.43 -0.36
C HIS A 595 -2.80 -3.19 0.52
N GLN A 596 -2.09 -2.17 0.05
CA GLN A 596 -1.89 -0.94 0.82
C GLN A 596 -3.20 -0.16 1.01
N SER A 597 -4.03 -0.10 -0.03
CA SER A 597 -5.36 0.49 0.05
C SER A 597 -6.23 -0.21 1.08
N ARG A 598 -6.17 -1.55 1.17
CA ARG A 598 -6.87 -2.34 2.20
C ARG A 598 -6.31 -2.06 3.60
N HIS A 599 -5.00 -2.23 3.77
CA HIS A 599 -4.35 -2.17 5.09
C HIS A 599 -4.41 -0.77 5.69
N TYR A 600 -3.92 0.22 4.96
CA TYR A 600 -3.79 1.58 5.50
C TYR A 600 -5.08 2.39 5.52
N SER A 601 -6.12 1.98 4.78
CA SER A 601 -7.46 2.60 4.91
C SER A 601 -8.02 2.51 6.33
N LEU A 602 -7.65 1.48 7.11
CA LEU A 602 -8.07 1.37 8.50
C LEU A 602 -7.53 2.53 9.34
N TYR A 603 -6.24 2.81 9.22
CA TYR A 603 -5.60 3.87 10.02
C TYR A 603 -6.09 5.25 9.62
N LEU A 604 -6.27 5.49 8.31
CA LEU A 604 -6.87 6.75 7.86
C LEU A 604 -8.31 6.90 8.35
N ALA A 605 -9.13 5.84 8.26
CA ALA A 605 -10.51 5.88 8.72
C ALA A 605 -10.63 6.11 10.23
N LEU A 606 -9.74 5.51 11.05
CA LEU A 606 -9.72 5.72 12.50
C LEU A 606 -9.37 7.16 12.88
N GLN A 607 -8.44 7.79 12.17
CA GLN A 607 -8.11 9.21 12.35
C GLN A 607 -9.30 10.12 12.01
N LEU A 608 -9.95 9.87 10.87
CA LEU A 608 -11.12 10.63 10.43
C LEU A 608 -12.32 10.42 11.36
N LYS A 609 -12.53 9.19 11.84
CA LYS A 609 -13.57 8.87 12.82
C LYS A 609 -13.33 9.57 14.15
N ALA A 610 -12.10 9.54 14.67
CA ALA A 610 -11.76 10.22 15.91
C ALA A 610 -12.05 11.73 15.83
N ARG A 611 -11.64 12.38 14.75
CA ARG A 611 -11.93 13.81 14.50
C ARG A 611 -13.43 14.08 14.35
N PHE A 612 -14.18 13.19 13.69
CA PHE A 612 -15.63 13.29 13.56
C PHE A 612 -16.35 13.25 14.92
N GLU A 613 -15.85 12.42 15.84
CA GLU A 613 -16.41 12.30 17.20
C GLU A 613 -15.82 13.32 18.22
N GLY A 614 -14.97 14.24 17.75
CA GLY A 614 -14.36 15.25 18.61
C GLY A 614 -13.32 14.69 19.61
N ILE A 615 -12.78 13.50 19.33
CA ILE A 615 -11.67 12.94 20.09
C ILE A 615 -10.41 13.74 19.77
N GLU A 616 -9.68 14.17 20.79
CA GLU A 616 -8.41 14.86 20.60
C GLU A 616 -7.39 13.97 19.89
N THR A 617 -6.91 14.41 18.72
CA THR A 617 -5.92 13.71 17.89
C THR A 617 -4.62 14.52 17.82
N SER A 618 -3.95 14.71 18.94
CA SER A 618 -2.66 15.41 18.98
C SER A 618 -1.60 14.61 18.23
N VAL A 619 -1.20 15.08 17.06
CA VAL A 619 -0.26 14.39 16.17
C VAL A 619 1.17 14.54 16.69
N TYR A 620 1.86 13.41 16.89
CA TYR A 620 3.29 13.36 17.16
C TYR A 620 4.07 13.11 15.88
N GLY A 621 5.20 13.80 15.70
CA GLY A 621 6.13 13.56 14.60
C GLY A 621 5.55 13.92 13.23
N LEU A 622 4.77 15.02 13.14
CA LEU A 622 4.38 15.55 11.83
C LEU A 622 5.64 16.01 11.09
N ALA A 623 5.93 15.37 9.95
CA ALA A 623 7.14 15.61 9.20
C ALA A 623 7.17 17.04 8.62
N GLU A 624 8.34 17.70 8.71
CA GLU A 624 8.61 18.92 7.97
C GLU A 624 8.80 18.61 6.48
N CYS A 625 8.41 19.54 5.63
CA CYS A 625 8.57 19.35 4.20
C CYS A 625 10.00 19.73 3.76
N HIS A 626 10.78 18.72 3.34
CA HIS A 626 12.14 18.90 2.79
C HIS A 626 12.24 18.60 1.29
N HIS A 627 11.11 18.37 0.61
CA HIS A 627 11.06 17.80 -0.73
C HIS A 627 10.00 18.50 -1.59
N THR A 628 10.19 19.79 -1.78
CA THR A 628 9.37 20.61 -2.67
C THR A 628 9.76 20.39 -4.15
N GLY A 629 8.79 20.29 -5.03
CA GLY A 629 8.99 20.34 -6.47
C GLY A 629 8.65 19.11 -7.24
#